data_8d111b00f828aecd52167a2bad59e69d
#
_entry.id   8d111b00f828aecd52167a2bad59e69d
#
_cell.length_a   1.000
_cell.length_b   1.000
_cell.length_c   1.000
_cell.angle_alpha   90.00
_cell.angle_beta   90.00
_cell.angle_gamma   90.00
#
_symmetry.space_group_name_H-M   'P 1'
#
loop_
_entity.id
_entity.type
_entity.pdbx_description
1 polymer ?
#
loop_
_entity_poly.entity_id
_entity_poly.type
_entity_poly.pdbx_seq_one_letter_code
_entity_poly.pdbx_strand_id
1 'polypeptide(L)'
;MLDDIYNARILALAADIPRLGRLPAPAASASKHSKLCGSTVTVDLVTEGDTVTDFAHDVKACALGQAASSLMARHVVGASAEELRCLRETVRRMLKENGPVPKGKFADFAVLAPVRDFKARHASTLLTFDAVVDALDQVAAKKEAVPA
;
A
#
# COMPACT_ATOMS: atom_id res chain seq x y z
N MET A 1 -0.91 23.54 -2.38
CA MET A 1 0.43 23.77 -2.92
C MET A 1 1.18 22.47 -3.03
N LEU A 2 1.97 22.30 -4.09
CA LEU A 2 2.76 21.08 -4.29
C LEU A 2 3.70 20.81 -3.11
N ASP A 3 4.20 21.86 -2.46
CA ASP A 3 5.08 21.72 -1.30
C ASP A 3 4.43 20.96 -0.14
N ASP A 4 3.10 20.97 -0.05
CA ASP A 4 2.38 20.27 1.01
C ASP A 4 2.46 18.75 0.84
N ILE A 5 2.58 18.27 -0.40
CA ILE A 5 2.66 16.83 -0.68
C ILE A 5 4.10 16.35 -0.87
N TYR A 6 5.03 17.26 -1.20
CA TYR A 6 6.45 16.91 -1.35
C TYR A 6 7.27 17.47 -0.19
N ASN A 7 6.75 17.34 1.02
CA ASN A 7 7.45 17.80 2.22
C ASN A 7 8.62 16.86 2.58
N ALA A 8 9.42 17.26 3.56
CA ALA A 8 10.61 16.51 3.96
C ALA A 8 10.31 15.08 4.38
N ARG A 9 9.16 14.85 5.04
CA ARG A 9 8.78 13.52 5.49
C ARG A 9 8.44 12.60 4.32
N ILE A 10 7.69 13.09 3.34
CA ILE A 10 7.36 12.33 2.13
C ILE A 10 8.65 11.98 1.38
N LEU A 11 9.54 12.94 1.21
CA LEU A 11 10.78 12.71 0.48
C LEU A 11 11.69 11.73 1.22
N ALA A 12 11.75 11.79 2.54
CA ALA A 12 12.51 10.84 3.35
C ALA A 12 11.97 9.41 3.24
N LEU A 13 10.64 9.25 3.25
CA LEU A 13 10.00 7.94 3.07
C LEU A 13 10.29 7.39 1.68
N ALA A 14 10.19 8.23 0.65
CA ALA A 14 10.45 7.81 -0.73
C ALA A 14 11.91 7.40 -0.94
N ALA A 15 12.84 8.01 -0.22
CA ALA A 15 14.26 7.75 -0.35
C ALA A 15 14.72 6.48 0.37
N ASP A 16 13.91 5.94 1.30
CA ASP A 16 14.28 4.79 2.12
C ASP A 16 13.12 3.81 2.20
N ILE A 17 12.91 3.06 1.13
CA ILE A 17 11.83 2.07 1.04
C ILE A 17 12.37 0.71 1.51
N PRO A 18 11.85 0.17 2.63
CA PRO A 18 12.27 -1.17 3.07
C PRO A 18 11.64 -2.27 2.22
N ARG A 19 12.20 -3.48 2.31
CA ARG A 19 11.68 -4.72 1.73
C ARG A 19 11.56 -4.70 0.21
N LEU A 20 12.39 -3.91 -0.48
CA LEU A 20 12.41 -3.91 -1.94
C LEU A 20 12.90 -5.24 -2.48
N GLY A 21 12.27 -5.74 -3.54
CA GLY A 21 12.63 -6.97 -4.22
C GLY A 21 11.45 -7.90 -4.38
N ARG A 22 11.73 -9.19 -4.52
CA ARG A 22 10.72 -10.23 -4.72
C ARG A 22 10.97 -11.36 -3.72
N LEU A 23 9.89 -12.01 -3.27
CA LEU A 23 10.00 -13.21 -2.45
C LEU A 23 10.19 -14.43 -3.34
N PRO A 24 11.00 -15.44 -2.91
CA PRO A 24 11.23 -16.64 -3.72
C PRO A 24 10.00 -17.54 -3.82
N ALA A 25 9.15 -17.56 -2.81
CA ALA A 25 7.98 -18.43 -2.77
C ALA A 25 6.79 -17.71 -2.12
N PRO A 26 6.22 -16.69 -2.78
CA PRO A 26 5.12 -15.94 -2.19
C PRO A 26 3.83 -16.78 -2.18
N ALA A 27 2.97 -16.51 -1.19
CA ALA A 27 1.63 -17.08 -1.16
C ALA A 27 0.74 -16.42 -2.22
N ALA A 28 1.00 -15.15 -2.51
CA ALA A 28 0.32 -14.41 -3.57
C ALA A 28 1.20 -13.27 -4.07
N SER A 29 0.97 -12.87 -5.31
CA SER A 29 1.62 -11.73 -5.94
C SER A 29 0.56 -10.93 -6.70
N ALA A 30 0.67 -9.61 -6.67
CA ALA A 30 -0.23 -8.73 -7.40
C ALA A 30 0.51 -7.52 -7.92
N SER A 31 0.15 -7.07 -9.12
CA SER A 31 0.68 -5.84 -9.72
C SER A 31 -0.46 -4.89 -10.01
N LYS A 32 -0.24 -3.62 -9.69
CA LYS A 32 -1.18 -2.54 -10.04
C LYS A 32 -0.43 -1.44 -10.76
N HIS A 33 -1.11 -0.82 -11.70
CA HIS A 33 -0.53 0.17 -12.59
C HIS A 33 -1.42 1.41 -12.67
N SER A 34 -0.80 2.58 -12.63
CA SER A 34 -1.48 3.85 -12.85
C SER A 34 -1.22 4.33 -14.28
N LYS A 35 -2.26 4.44 -15.08
CA LYS A 35 -2.15 4.90 -16.48
C LYS A 35 -1.71 6.36 -16.58
N LEU A 36 -2.08 7.19 -15.61
CA LEU A 36 -1.80 8.62 -15.65
C LEU A 36 -0.31 8.93 -15.53
N CYS A 37 0.39 8.24 -14.65
CA CYS A 37 1.80 8.54 -14.38
C CYS A 37 2.75 7.39 -14.74
N GLY A 38 2.21 6.26 -15.23
CA GLY A 38 3.02 5.09 -15.57
C GLY A 38 3.59 4.34 -14.37
N SER A 39 3.15 4.65 -13.17
CA SER A 39 3.62 3.98 -11.95
C SER A 39 3.12 2.54 -11.89
N THR A 40 3.96 1.63 -11.38
CA THR A 40 3.62 0.23 -11.17
C THR A 40 4.16 -0.23 -9.83
N VAL A 41 3.33 -0.95 -9.08
CA VAL A 41 3.74 -1.59 -7.82
C VAL A 41 3.39 -3.06 -7.89
N THR A 42 4.39 -3.92 -7.69
CA THR A 42 4.22 -5.37 -7.62
C THR A 42 4.51 -5.82 -6.19
N VAL A 43 3.56 -6.52 -5.58
CA VAL A 43 3.63 -6.95 -4.20
C VAL A 43 3.68 -8.46 -4.15
N ASP A 44 4.61 -9.00 -3.35
CA ASP A 44 4.65 -10.42 -2.96
C ASP A 44 4.40 -10.49 -1.45
N LEU A 45 3.57 -11.42 -1.01
CA LEU A 45 3.38 -11.63 0.42
C LEU A 45 3.20 -13.09 0.77
N VAL A 46 3.47 -13.39 2.05
CA VAL A 46 3.21 -14.68 2.68
C VAL A 46 2.32 -14.40 3.88
N THR A 47 1.34 -15.25 4.09
CA THR A 47 0.45 -15.13 5.25
C THR A 47 0.50 -16.40 6.09
N GLU A 48 0.22 -16.21 7.38
CA GLU A 48 -0.05 -17.31 8.30
C GLU A 48 -1.42 -17.04 8.90
N GLY A 49 -2.40 -17.87 8.52
CA GLY A 49 -3.80 -17.52 8.77
C GLY A 49 -4.14 -16.24 8.00
N ASP A 50 -4.65 -15.22 8.69
CA ASP A 50 -4.98 -13.93 8.11
C ASP A 50 -3.89 -12.88 8.29
N THR A 51 -2.77 -13.24 8.90
CA THR A 51 -1.70 -12.31 9.23
C THR A 51 -0.59 -12.38 8.19
N VAL A 52 -0.12 -11.22 7.72
CA VAL A 52 1.02 -11.14 6.81
C VAL A 52 2.29 -11.39 7.60
N THR A 53 3.07 -12.39 7.21
CA THR A 53 4.31 -12.78 7.89
C THR A 53 5.56 -12.41 7.11
N ASP A 54 5.44 -12.21 5.79
CA ASP A 54 6.56 -11.75 4.97
C ASP A 54 6.02 -10.93 3.81
N PHE A 55 6.86 -10.03 3.30
CA PHE A 55 6.46 -9.05 2.30
C PHE A 55 7.67 -8.56 1.53
N ALA A 56 7.53 -8.45 0.21
CA ALA A 56 8.49 -7.76 -0.63
C ALA A 56 7.73 -7.05 -1.74
N HIS A 57 8.33 -6.04 -2.32
CA HIS A 57 7.68 -5.30 -3.40
C HIS A 57 8.69 -4.72 -4.38
N ASP A 58 8.27 -4.58 -5.62
CA ASP A 58 8.97 -3.88 -6.67
C ASP A 58 8.17 -2.60 -6.94
N VAL A 59 8.81 -1.44 -6.77
CA VAL A 59 8.15 -0.14 -6.81
C VAL A 59 8.77 0.71 -7.91
N LYS A 60 7.97 1.02 -8.94
CA LYS A 60 8.34 1.93 -10.02
C LYS A 60 7.31 3.05 -10.03
N ALA A 61 7.54 4.07 -9.21
CA ALA A 61 6.51 5.06 -8.94
C ALA A 61 7.13 6.45 -8.74
N CYS A 62 6.27 7.46 -8.79
CA CYS A 62 6.63 8.83 -8.41
C CYS A 62 6.88 8.90 -6.89
N ALA A 63 7.37 10.03 -6.42
CA ALA A 63 7.71 10.20 -5.00
C ALA A 63 6.56 9.86 -4.06
N LEU A 64 5.32 10.19 -4.41
CA LEU A 64 4.15 9.87 -3.59
C LEU A 64 3.87 8.39 -3.54
N GLY A 65 3.94 7.70 -4.69
CA GLY A 65 3.79 6.25 -4.74
C GLY A 65 4.91 5.55 -3.99
N GLN A 66 6.12 6.06 -4.07
CA GLN A 66 7.26 5.55 -3.32
C GLN A 66 7.06 5.74 -1.81
N ALA A 67 6.61 6.92 -1.38
CA ALA A 67 6.36 7.18 0.04
C ALA A 67 5.24 6.30 0.59
N ALA A 68 4.15 6.13 -0.16
CA ALA A 68 3.06 5.24 0.24
C ALA A 68 3.53 3.80 0.36
N SER A 69 4.34 3.32 -0.61
CA SER A 69 4.91 1.97 -0.58
C SER A 69 5.86 1.79 0.60
N SER A 70 6.66 2.82 0.91
CA SER A 70 7.55 2.82 2.08
C SER A 70 6.76 2.64 3.38
N LEU A 71 5.67 3.38 3.54
CA LEU A 71 4.78 3.25 4.70
C LEU A 71 4.18 1.85 4.77
N MET A 72 3.70 1.32 3.65
CA MET A 72 3.16 -0.03 3.59
C MET A 72 4.17 -1.06 4.07
N ALA A 73 5.40 -1.01 3.55
CA ALA A 73 6.44 -1.95 3.90
C ALA A 73 6.81 -1.90 5.40
N ARG A 74 6.67 -0.75 6.02
CA ARG A 74 6.98 -0.56 7.45
C ARG A 74 5.90 -1.13 8.37
N HIS A 75 4.67 -1.30 7.88
CA HIS A 75 3.52 -1.65 8.72
C HIS A 75 2.82 -2.95 8.33
N VAL A 76 3.10 -3.50 7.14
CA VAL A 76 2.33 -4.61 6.58
C VAL A 76 2.58 -5.93 7.30
N VAL A 77 3.82 -6.23 7.66
CA VAL A 77 4.13 -7.47 8.38
C VAL A 77 3.60 -7.40 9.81
N GLY A 78 2.82 -8.40 10.19
CA GLY A 78 2.13 -8.42 11.47
C GLY A 78 0.71 -7.88 11.41
N ALA A 79 0.29 -7.31 10.28
CA ALA A 79 -1.07 -6.84 10.10
C ALA A 79 -1.96 -7.96 9.55
N SER A 80 -3.23 -7.94 9.94
CA SER A 80 -4.21 -8.89 9.41
C SER A 80 -4.79 -8.42 8.08
N ALA A 81 -5.36 -9.36 7.32
CA ALA A 81 -6.05 -9.03 6.07
C ALA A 81 -7.17 -8.01 6.31
N GLU A 82 -7.95 -8.18 7.37
CA GLU A 82 -9.01 -7.23 7.70
C GLU A 82 -8.48 -5.84 8.00
N GLU A 83 -7.41 -5.74 8.78
CA GLU A 83 -6.77 -4.46 9.09
C GLU A 83 -6.29 -3.76 7.82
N LEU A 84 -5.70 -4.50 6.89
CA LEU A 84 -5.17 -3.94 5.66
C LEU A 84 -6.27 -3.51 4.70
N ARG A 85 -7.37 -4.27 4.63
CA ARG A 85 -8.55 -3.85 3.84
C ARG A 85 -9.18 -2.59 4.42
N CYS A 86 -9.30 -2.50 5.74
CA CYS A 86 -9.79 -1.29 6.40
C CYS A 86 -8.86 -0.10 6.17
N LEU A 87 -7.54 -0.32 6.22
CA LEU A 87 -6.57 0.74 5.96
C LEU A 87 -6.73 1.29 4.54
N ARG A 88 -6.83 0.40 3.54
CA ARG A 88 -7.05 0.82 2.16
C ARG A 88 -8.30 1.71 2.04
N GLU A 89 -9.41 1.26 2.63
CA GLU A 89 -10.66 2.02 2.58
C GLU A 89 -10.54 3.36 3.31
N THR A 90 -9.88 3.38 4.46
CA THR A 90 -9.67 4.62 5.21
C THR A 90 -8.83 5.62 4.42
N VAL A 91 -7.75 5.17 3.79
CA VAL A 91 -6.89 6.04 2.97
C VAL A 91 -7.64 6.51 1.73
N ARG A 92 -8.38 5.62 1.06
CA ARG A 92 -9.19 5.98 -0.10
C ARG A 92 -10.18 7.10 0.26
N ARG A 93 -10.91 6.96 1.36
CA ARG A 93 -11.87 7.97 1.81
C ARG A 93 -11.17 9.27 2.21
N MET A 94 -10.03 9.16 2.86
CA MET A 94 -9.25 10.34 3.24
C MET A 94 -8.91 11.19 2.00
N LEU A 95 -8.50 10.53 0.92
CA LEU A 95 -8.10 11.22 -0.31
C LEU A 95 -9.29 11.66 -1.16
N LYS A 96 -10.29 10.81 -1.32
CA LYS A 96 -11.38 11.03 -2.29
C LYS A 96 -12.64 11.64 -1.69
N GLU A 97 -12.87 11.47 -0.40
CA GLU A 97 -14.12 11.86 0.27
C GLU A 97 -13.86 12.74 1.49
N ASN A 98 -12.64 13.27 1.62
CA ASN A 98 -12.25 14.13 2.74
C ASN A 98 -12.49 13.46 4.11
N GLY A 99 -12.28 12.14 4.16
CA GLY A 99 -12.47 11.34 5.37
C GLY A 99 -11.38 11.56 6.41
N PRO A 100 -11.54 10.96 7.60
CA PRO A 100 -10.57 11.11 8.68
C PRO A 100 -9.26 10.38 8.37
N VAL A 101 -8.18 10.79 9.03
CA VAL A 101 -6.87 10.16 8.90
C VAL A 101 -6.85 8.80 9.62
N PRO A 102 -6.01 7.84 9.18
CA PRO A 102 -5.83 6.60 9.91
C PRO A 102 -5.31 6.85 11.33
N LYS A 103 -5.68 5.96 12.25
CA LYS A 103 -5.34 6.07 13.66
C LYS A 103 -4.69 4.77 14.14
N GLY A 104 -4.21 4.78 15.39
CA GLY A 104 -3.60 3.61 15.99
C GLY A 104 -2.28 3.25 15.33
N LYS A 105 -2.08 1.97 15.05
CA LYS A 105 -0.82 1.50 14.47
C LYS A 105 -0.56 2.02 13.05
N PHE A 106 -1.59 2.53 12.37
CA PHE A 106 -1.47 3.10 11.02
C PHE A 106 -1.48 4.62 11.01
N ALA A 107 -1.28 5.26 12.15
CA ALA A 107 -1.32 6.72 12.26
C ALA A 107 -0.30 7.41 11.33
N ASP A 108 0.83 6.77 11.02
CA ASP A 108 1.85 7.32 10.13
C ASP A 108 1.33 7.62 8.74
N PHE A 109 0.30 6.89 8.29
CA PHE A 109 -0.31 7.12 6.97
C PHE A 109 -1.01 8.49 6.86
N ALA A 110 -1.20 9.18 7.99
CA ALA A 110 -1.77 10.54 7.98
C ALA A 110 -0.91 11.53 7.19
N VAL A 111 0.38 11.23 7.00
CA VAL A 111 1.27 12.08 6.19
C VAL A 111 0.79 12.20 4.75
N LEU A 112 -0.03 11.27 4.28
CA LEU A 112 -0.60 11.30 2.93
C LEU A 112 -1.83 12.21 2.81
N ALA A 113 -2.36 12.73 3.91
CA ALA A 113 -3.59 13.53 3.91
C ALA A 113 -3.58 14.72 2.93
N PRO A 114 -2.48 15.49 2.79
CA PRO A 114 -2.46 16.61 1.85
C PRO A 114 -2.67 16.22 0.39
N VAL A 115 -2.46 14.93 0.03
CA VAL A 115 -2.66 14.45 -1.33
C VAL A 115 -4.14 14.56 -1.75
N ARG A 116 -5.06 14.66 -0.79
CA ARG A 116 -6.50 14.78 -1.08
C ARG A 116 -6.83 15.92 -2.06
N ASP A 117 -6.06 17.00 -2.01
CA ASP A 117 -6.27 18.18 -2.86
C ASP A 117 -5.67 18.02 -4.26
N PHE A 118 -5.02 16.90 -4.55
CA PHE A 118 -4.33 16.66 -5.81
C PHE A 118 -4.84 15.38 -6.46
N LYS A 119 -6.00 15.48 -7.11
CA LYS A 119 -6.71 14.32 -7.69
C LYS A 119 -5.85 13.49 -8.63
N ALA A 120 -4.98 14.13 -9.41
CA ALA A 120 -4.10 13.43 -10.35
C ALA A 120 -3.10 12.51 -9.65
N ARG A 121 -2.90 12.67 -8.35
CA ARG A 121 -1.95 11.86 -7.56
C ARG A 121 -2.63 10.76 -6.75
N HIS A 122 -3.96 10.71 -6.72
CA HIS A 122 -4.67 9.71 -5.92
C HIS A 122 -4.36 8.29 -6.39
N ALA A 123 -4.41 8.04 -7.70
CA ALA A 123 -4.19 6.71 -8.24
C ALA A 123 -2.80 6.17 -7.90
N SER A 124 -1.75 6.96 -8.11
CA SER A 124 -0.38 6.51 -7.81
C SER A 124 -0.15 6.28 -6.32
N THR A 125 -0.77 7.10 -5.47
CA THR A 125 -0.67 6.96 -4.02
C THR A 125 -1.36 5.68 -3.53
N LEU A 126 -2.46 5.28 -4.18
CA LEU A 126 -3.26 4.11 -3.78
C LEU A 126 -2.74 2.78 -4.33
N LEU A 127 -1.78 2.77 -5.24
CA LEU A 127 -1.31 1.54 -5.89
C LEU A 127 -0.87 0.46 -4.90
N THR A 128 -0.07 0.81 -3.90
CA THR A 128 0.41 -0.15 -2.92
C THR A 128 -0.73 -0.78 -2.12
N PHE A 129 -1.75 0.01 -1.78
CA PHE A 129 -2.93 -0.49 -1.05
C PHE A 129 -3.74 -1.44 -1.94
N ASP A 130 -3.94 -1.06 -3.20
CA ASP A 130 -4.69 -1.89 -4.15
C ASP A 130 -3.96 -3.21 -4.42
N ALA A 131 -2.63 -3.18 -4.57
CA ALA A 131 -1.84 -4.37 -4.81
C ALA A 131 -1.86 -5.31 -3.60
N VAL A 132 -1.73 -4.77 -2.38
CA VAL A 132 -1.78 -5.58 -1.15
C VAL A 132 -3.14 -6.25 -1.00
N VAL A 133 -4.24 -5.52 -1.18
CA VAL A 133 -5.59 -6.07 -1.07
C VAL A 133 -5.84 -7.13 -2.14
N ASP A 134 -5.39 -6.90 -3.39
CA ASP A 134 -5.50 -7.90 -4.44
C ASP A 134 -4.75 -9.19 -4.06
N ALA A 135 -3.54 -9.09 -3.56
CA ALA A 135 -2.77 -10.26 -3.12
C ALA A 135 -3.48 -10.99 -1.97
N LEU A 136 -4.05 -10.25 -1.02
CA LEU A 136 -4.82 -10.85 0.07
C LEU A 136 -6.09 -11.54 -0.44
N ASP A 137 -6.75 -10.97 -1.44
CA ASP A 137 -7.92 -11.59 -2.06
C ASP A 137 -7.54 -12.90 -2.77
N GLN A 138 -6.37 -12.96 -3.39
CA GLN A 138 -5.85 -14.18 -3.99
C GLN A 138 -5.61 -15.27 -2.94
N VAL A 139 -5.06 -14.92 -1.78
CA VAL A 139 -4.86 -15.86 -0.68
C VAL A 139 -6.21 -16.40 -0.19
N ALA A 140 -7.20 -15.51 0.00
CA ALA A 140 -8.54 -15.91 0.43
C ALA A 140 -9.20 -16.85 -0.57
N ALA A 141 -9.07 -16.56 -1.88
CA ALA A 141 -9.63 -17.41 -2.94
C ALA A 141 -8.99 -18.79 -2.95
N LYS A 142 -7.67 -18.88 -2.73
CA LYS A 142 -6.98 -20.17 -2.64
C LYS A 142 -7.45 -21.00 -1.46
N LYS A 143 -7.69 -20.39 -0.31
CA LYS A 143 -8.22 -21.07 0.88
C LYS A 143 -9.63 -21.62 0.63
N GLU A 144 -10.49 -20.85 -0.04
CA GLU A 144 -11.85 -21.27 -0.38
C GLU A 144 -11.86 -22.40 -1.42
N ALA A 145 -10.87 -22.39 -2.33
CA ALA A 145 -10.79 -23.40 -3.40
C ALA A 145 -10.27 -24.75 -2.91
N VAL A 146 -9.64 -24.80 -1.73
CA VAL A 146 -9.09 -26.04 -1.17
C VAL A 146 -10.21 -26.78 -0.45
N PRO A 147 -10.54 -28.05 -0.84
CA PRO A 147 -11.55 -28.84 -0.14
C PRO A 147 -11.14 -29.05 1.32
N ALA A 148 -12.12 -28.97 2.20
CA ALA A 148 -11.90 -29.19 3.62
C ALA A 148 -11.44 -30.63 3.89
#